data_c741b385301b839a99e31497da685349
#
_entry.id   c741b385301b839a99e31497da685349
#
_cell.length_a   1.000
_cell.length_b   1.000
_cell.length_c   1.000
_cell.angle_alpha   90.00
_cell.angle_beta   90.00
_cell.angle_gamma   90.00
#
_symmetry.space_group_name_H-M   'P 1'
#
loop_
_entity.id
_entity.type
_entity.pdbx_description
1 polymer ?
#
loop_
_entity_poly.entity_id
_entity_poly.type
_entity_poly.pdbx_seq_one_letter_code
_entity_poly.pdbx_strand_id
1 'polypeptide(L)'
;MKRTAKCRAKLDRMNKALRHIEPDRVPISDFFWGSFIERWKKDLHLPPDTDIYRYYDLDWIVTVPNMDPRIRAFEILKENEEEVLVRTGFDAVIQKKFDHPMPAYLSFGTDTIEKMEAFRFDDPRDERRFLEGGDNQIGGVGDGFARNLPPWIESVKTLRPDFPVYGSVCEGYEMLWRIIGSQNALLWIALYPDELG
;
A
#
# COMPACT_ATOMS: atom_id res chain seq x y z
N MET A 1 -16.85 18.22 -2.12
CA MET A 1 -17.80 17.13 -2.30
C MET A 1 -18.50 16.83 -0.98
N LYS A 2 -19.84 16.70 -0.96
CA LYS A 2 -20.61 16.55 0.30
C LYS A 2 -20.67 15.05 0.68
N ARG A 3 -20.41 14.73 1.95
CA ARG A 3 -20.50 13.35 2.47
C ARG A 3 -21.95 12.90 2.54
N THR A 4 -22.21 11.63 2.21
CA THR A 4 -23.54 10.99 2.36
C THR A 4 -23.94 10.89 3.83
N ALA A 5 -25.22 10.67 4.11
CA ALA A 5 -25.71 10.41 5.47
C ALA A 5 -25.03 9.16 6.07
N LYS A 6 -24.84 8.13 5.23
CA LYS A 6 -24.16 6.87 5.61
C LYS A 6 -22.70 7.12 6.02
N CYS A 7 -21.96 7.91 5.26
CA CYS A 7 -20.59 8.27 5.60
C CYS A 7 -20.52 9.07 6.91
N ARG A 8 -21.46 9.98 7.17
CA ARG A 8 -21.51 10.72 8.45
C ARG A 8 -21.78 9.79 9.65
N ALA A 9 -22.66 8.81 9.52
CA ALA A 9 -22.90 7.81 10.56
C ALA A 9 -21.67 6.97 10.85
N LYS A 10 -20.92 6.56 9.81
CA LYS A 10 -19.65 5.86 9.95
C LYS A 10 -18.62 6.71 10.69
N LEU A 11 -18.49 7.99 10.34
CA LEU A 11 -17.58 8.93 11.01
C LEU A 11 -17.96 9.14 12.48
N ASP A 12 -19.25 9.26 12.81
CA ASP A 12 -19.70 9.37 14.20
C ASP A 12 -19.33 8.12 15.01
N ARG A 13 -19.58 6.93 14.44
CA ARG A 13 -19.22 5.63 15.02
C ARG A 13 -17.72 5.54 15.33
N MET A 14 -16.88 5.89 14.34
CA MET A 14 -15.43 5.91 14.48
C MET A 14 -14.98 6.90 15.56
N ASN A 15 -15.51 8.13 15.55
CA ASN A 15 -15.17 9.15 16.53
C ASN A 15 -15.55 8.75 17.95
N LYS A 16 -16.70 8.09 18.14
CA LYS A 16 -17.10 7.56 19.44
C LYS A 16 -16.13 6.48 19.93
N ALA A 17 -15.81 5.50 19.07
CA ALA A 17 -14.87 4.44 19.41
C ALA A 17 -13.48 5.00 19.80
N LEU A 18 -12.94 5.95 19.02
CA LEU A 18 -11.65 6.60 19.31
C LEU A 18 -11.66 7.43 20.62
N ARG A 19 -12.82 7.86 21.08
CA ARG A 19 -13.00 8.57 22.36
C ARG A 19 -13.41 7.66 23.51
N HIS A 20 -13.40 6.35 23.30
CA HIS A 20 -13.89 5.35 24.27
C HIS A 20 -15.35 5.57 24.70
N ILE A 21 -16.18 6.07 23.80
CA ILE A 21 -17.64 6.22 23.95
C ILE A 21 -18.29 5.09 23.16
N GLU A 22 -19.26 4.42 23.75
CA GLU A 22 -19.97 3.31 23.11
C GLU A 22 -20.69 3.79 21.82
N PRO A 23 -20.33 3.24 20.64
CA PRO A 23 -21.02 3.52 19.39
C PRO A 23 -22.26 2.63 19.24
N ASP A 24 -23.05 2.85 18.19
CA ASP A 24 -24.20 2.02 17.83
C ASP A 24 -23.85 0.56 17.50
N ARG A 25 -22.63 0.31 17.03
CA ARG A 25 -21.99 -1.00 16.86
C ARG A 25 -20.48 -0.85 16.84
N VAL A 26 -19.74 -1.93 16.99
CA VAL A 26 -18.29 -1.94 16.81
C VAL A 26 -17.95 -1.52 15.37
N PRO A 27 -17.06 -0.54 15.16
CA PRO A 27 -16.57 -0.19 13.84
C PRO A 27 -15.80 -1.36 13.23
N ILE A 28 -16.06 -1.67 11.97
CA ILE A 28 -15.40 -2.77 11.24
C ILE A 28 -14.81 -2.29 9.92
N SER A 29 -13.63 -2.78 9.61
CA SER A 29 -13.03 -2.71 8.29
C SER A 29 -11.99 -3.81 8.15
N ASP A 30 -11.53 -4.02 6.92
CA ASP A 30 -10.46 -4.95 6.63
C ASP A 30 -9.72 -4.52 5.37
N PHE A 31 -8.60 -5.16 5.11
CA PHE A 31 -7.83 -5.05 3.88
C PHE A 31 -7.90 -6.40 3.14
N PHE A 32 -8.40 -6.37 1.91
CA PHE A 32 -8.63 -7.58 1.13
C PHE A 32 -7.62 -7.72 -0.01
N TRP A 33 -7.00 -8.89 -0.12
CA TRP A 33 -6.19 -9.25 -1.26
C TRP A 33 -7.04 -9.40 -2.53
N GLY A 34 -6.53 -9.00 -3.68
CA GLY A 34 -7.23 -9.12 -4.96
C GLY A 34 -7.69 -10.55 -5.23
N SER A 35 -6.83 -11.55 -5.02
CA SER A 35 -7.18 -12.98 -5.17
C SER A 35 -8.29 -13.44 -4.25
N PHE A 36 -8.37 -12.88 -3.02
CA PHE A 36 -9.49 -13.14 -2.13
C PHE A 36 -10.79 -12.57 -2.70
N ILE A 37 -10.76 -11.32 -3.18
CA ILE A 37 -11.93 -10.65 -3.77
C ILE A 37 -12.45 -11.43 -4.98
N GLU A 38 -11.57 -11.88 -5.86
CA GLU A 38 -11.93 -12.68 -7.04
C GLU A 38 -12.59 -14.01 -6.64
N ARG A 39 -11.97 -14.75 -5.71
CA ARG A 39 -12.55 -15.98 -5.18
C ARG A 39 -13.88 -15.76 -4.48
N TRP A 40 -13.98 -14.74 -3.64
CA TRP A 40 -15.19 -14.35 -2.94
C TRP A 40 -16.35 -14.06 -3.89
N LYS A 41 -16.12 -13.29 -4.96
CA LYS A 41 -17.12 -13.02 -5.99
C LYS A 41 -17.59 -14.31 -6.68
N LYS A 42 -16.64 -15.19 -7.02
CA LYS A 42 -16.93 -16.47 -7.65
C LYS A 42 -17.74 -17.39 -6.73
N ASP A 43 -17.33 -17.56 -5.49
CA ASP A 43 -17.96 -18.45 -4.52
C ASP A 43 -19.39 -18.02 -4.18
N LEU A 44 -19.63 -16.72 -4.13
CA LEU A 44 -20.96 -16.14 -3.86
C LEU A 44 -21.76 -15.79 -5.13
N HIS A 45 -21.26 -16.13 -6.32
CA HIS A 45 -21.90 -15.82 -7.61
C HIS A 45 -22.26 -14.34 -7.79
N LEU A 46 -21.37 -13.44 -7.33
CA LEU A 46 -21.60 -11.98 -7.38
C LEU A 46 -21.20 -11.38 -8.74
N PRO A 47 -21.82 -10.26 -9.14
CA PRO A 47 -21.41 -9.49 -10.30
C PRO A 47 -19.93 -9.08 -10.21
N PRO A 48 -19.19 -8.99 -11.34
CA PRO A 48 -17.77 -8.60 -11.35
C PRO A 48 -17.49 -7.23 -10.74
N ASP A 49 -18.41 -6.29 -10.85
CA ASP A 49 -18.33 -4.92 -10.33
C ASP A 49 -18.74 -4.78 -8.86
N THR A 50 -19.06 -5.89 -8.17
CA THR A 50 -19.43 -5.86 -6.76
C THR A 50 -18.26 -5.37 -5.90
N ASP A 51 -18.49 -4.29 -5.17
CA ASP A 51 -17.53 -3.70 -4.22
C ASP A 51 -17.69 -4.33 -2.84
N ILE A 52 -16.68 -5.01 -2.34
CA ILE A 52 -16.69 -5.73 -1.07
C ILE A 52 -16.91 -4.80 0.13
N TYR A 53 -16.39 -3.57 0.10
CA TYR A 53 -16.58 -2.59 1.17
C TYR A 53 -18.03 -2.12 1.26
N ARG A 54 -18.69 -1.96 0.13
CA ARG A 54 -20.12 -1.61 0.05
C ARG A 54 -21.02 -2.80 0.39
N TYR A 55 -20.63 -3.99 -0.05
CA TYR A 55 -21.39 -5.22 0.18
C TYR A 55 -21.53 -5.54 1.68
N TYR A 56 -20.41 -5.45 2.43
CA TYR A 56 -20.41 -5.69 3.88
C TYR A 56 -20.63 -4.43 4.72
N ASP A 57 -20.89 -3.29 4.08
CA ASP A 57 -21.06 -2.00 4.77
C ASP A 57 -19.92 -1.68 5.75
N LEU A 58 -18.68 -1.87 5.31
CA LEU A 58 -17.51 -1.58 6.13
C LEU A 58 -17.42 -0.09 6.49
N ASP A 59 -16.83 0.22 7.63
CA ASP A 59 -16.89 1.55 8.20
C ASP A 59 -15.85 2.53 7.65
N TRP A 60 -14.69 2.05 7.20
CA TRP A 60 -13.65 2.89 6.61
C TRP A 60 -12.85 2.15 5.54
N ILE A 61 -12.08 2.89 4.78
CA ILE A 61 -11.14 2.36 3.80
C ILE A 61 -9.76 2.94 4.08
N VAL A 62 -8.75 2.08 4.09
CA VAL A 62 -7.35 2.47 4.11
C VAL A 62 -6.85 2.65 2.68
N THR A 63 -6.14 3.72 2.44
CA THR A 63 -5.53 4.04 1.16
C THR A 63 -4.04 4.30 1.35
N VAL A 64 -3.25 4.02 0.31
CA VAL A 64 -1.80 4.09 0.37
C VAL A 64 -1.30 5.04 -0.72
N PRO A 65 -0.74 6.22 -0.38
CA PRO A 65 -0.03 7.07 -1.32
C PRO A 65 1.31 6.43 -1.70
N ASN A 66 2.07 7.07 -2.59
CA ASN A 66 3.45 6.65 -2.83
C ASN A 66 4.29 6.89 -1.55
N MET A 67 4.69 5.81 -0.90
CA MET A 67 5.53 5.83 0.31
C MET A 67 7.00 5.53 0.02
N ASP A 68 7.36 5.34 -1.25
CA ASP A 68 8.75 5.03 -1.61
C ASP A 68 9.69 6.15 -1.15
N PRO A 69 10.89 5.82 -0.70
CA PRO A 69 11.87 6.83 -0.27
C PRO A 69 12.28 7.76 -1.42
N ARG A 70 12.30 7.23 -2.66
CA ARG A 70 12.50 7.99 -3.88
C ARG A 70 11.27 7.90 -4.75
N ILE A 71 10.68 9.05 -5.09
CA ILE A 71 9.48 9.13 -5.91
C ILE A 71 9.88 9.01 -7.37
N ARG A 72 9.70 7.84 -7.93
CA ARG A 72 9.97 7.56 -9.34
C ARG A 72 9.03 6.49 -9.87
N ALA A 73 8.82 6.50 -11.18
CA ALA A 73 8.13 5.41 -11.85
C ALA A 73 8.94 4.11 -11.74
N PHE A 74 8.26 2.97 -11.82
CA PHE A 74 8.92 1.67 -11.89
C PHE A 74 9.79 1.57 -13.15
N GLU A 75 11.03 1.14 -12.97
CA GLU A 75 11.88 0.71 -14.05
C GLU A 75 11.60 -0.77 -14.34
N ILE A 76 10.99 -1.08 -15.49
CA ILE A 76 10.75 -2.46 -15.90
C ILE A 76 12.05 -3.02 -16.44
N LEU A 77 12.61 -4.01 -15.73
CA LEU A 77 13.86 -4.66 -16.13
C LEU A 77 13.60 -5.87 -17.05
N LYS A 78 12.49 -6.55 -16.83
CA LYS A 78 12.05 -7.70 -17.63
C LYS A 78 10.53 -7.87 -17.47
N GLU A 79 9.87 -8.30 -18.55
CA GLU A 79 8.45 -8.64 -18.51
C GLU A 79 8.16 -9.74 -19.55
N ASN A 80 7.30 -10.67 -19.18
CA ASN A 80 6.74 -11.71 -20.03
C ASN A 80 5.30 -12.06 -19.58
N GLU A 81 4.72 -13.14 -20.09
CA GLU A 81 3.36 -13.56 -19.77
C GLU A 81 3.18 -14.08 -18.34
N GLU A 82 4.26 -14.43 -17.63
CA GLU A 82 4.22 -15.07 -16.31
C GLU A 82 4.65 -14.12 -15.18
N GLU A 83 5.54 -13.18 -15.48
CA GLU A 83 6.17 -12.33 -14.47
C GLU A 83 6.61 -10.97 -14.99
N VAL A 84 6.79 -10.05 -14.05
CA VAL A 84 7.50 -8.79 -14.26
C VAL A 84 8.58 -8.58 -13.22
N LEU A 85 9.76 -8.13 -13.65
CA LEU A 85 10.83 -7.64 -12.78
C LEU A 85 10.87 -6.12 -12.88
N VAL A 86 10.82 -5.46 -11.75
CA VAL A 86 10.85 -3.99 -11.65
C VAL A 86 11.87 -3.54 -10.62
N ARG A 87 12.46 -2.36 -10.85
CA ARG A 87 13.18 -1.62 -9.82
C ARG A 87 12.28 -0.51 -9.29
N THR A 88 12.18 -0.41 -7.97
CA THR A 88 11.30 0.52 -7.26
C THR A 88 12.03 1.75 -6.73
N GLY A 89 11.29 2.67 -6.13
CA GLY A 89 11.85 3.81 -5.40
C GLY A 89 12.66 3.45 -4.16
N PHE A 90 12.56 2.22 -3.67
CA PHE A 90 13.43 1.64 -2.63
C PHE A 90 14.81 1.21 -3.15
N ASP A 91 15.05 1.32 -4.45
CA ASP A 91 16.22 0.76 -5.13
C ASP A 91 16.31 -0.77 -5.04
N ALA A 92 15.20 -1.41 -4.77
CA ALA A 92 15.04 -2.85 -4.73
C ALA A 92 14.57 -3.38 -6.08
N VAL A 93 15.06 -4.56 -6.47
CA VAL A 93 14.54 -5.31 -7.60
C VAL A 93 13.52 -6.32 -7.10
N ILE A 94 12.30 -6.19 -7.58
CA ILE A 94 11.16 -7.01 -7.18
C ILE A 94 10.69 -7.83 -8.36
N GLN A 95 10.45 -9.11 -8.15
CA GLN A 95 9.78 -10.03 -9.07
C GLN A 95 8.33 -10.19 -8.65
N LYS A 96 7.41 -9.88 -9.54
CA LYS A 96 5.99 -10.20 -9.38
C LYS A 96 5.62 -11.29 -10.37
N LYS A 97 5.31 -12.50 -9.87
CA LYS A 97 4.66 -13.55 -10.64
C LYS A 97 3.15 -13.31 -10.62
N PHE A 98 2.50 -13.46 -11.78
CA PHE A 98 1.08 -13.11 -11.91
C PHE A 98 0.14 -14.12 -11.25
N ASP A 99 0.62 -15.34 -11.02
CA ASP A 99 -0.08 -16.39 -10.28
C ASP A 99 0.15 -16.36 -8.76
N HIS A 100 1.02 -15.45 -8.27
CA HIS A 100 1.37 -15.34 -6.85
C HIS A 100 0.89 -14.01 -6.24
N PRO A 101 0.29 -14.02 -5.05
CA PRO A 101 -0.19 -12.80 -4.41
C PRO A 101 0.95 -11.87 -3.99
N MET A 102 2.06 -12.41 -3.48
CA MET A 102 3.17 -11.63 -2.96
C MET A 102 4.31 -11.51 -3.97
N PRO A 103 4.89 -10.30 -4.13
CA PRO A 103 6.13 -10.15 -4.87
C PRO A 103 7.32 -10.71 -4.08
N ALA A 104 8.37 -11.10 -4.79
CA ALA A 104 9.65 -11.51 -4.22
C ALA A 104 10.68 -10.40 -4.39
N TYR A 105 11.36 -10.03 -3.31
CA TYR A 105 12.49 -9.10 -3.36
C TYR A 105 13.73 -9.90 -3.73
N LEU A 106 14.35 -9.59 -4.87
CA LEU A 106 15.49 -10.35 -5.41
C LEU A 106 16.83 -9.74 -5.05
N SER A 107 16.92 -8.41 -5.04
CA SER A 107 18.15 -7.70 -4.71
C SER A 107 17.84 -6.27 -4.23
N PHE A 108 18.83 -5.69 -3.55
CA PHE A 108 18.76 -4.35 -2.99
C PHE A 108 19.97 -3.57 -3.48
N GLY A 109 19.75 -2.37 -4.01
CA GLY A 109 20.84 -1.49 -4.43
C GLY A 109 21.65 -0.95 -3.25
N THR A 110 21.03 -0.84 -2.08
CA THR A 110 21.63 -0.39 -0.82
C THR A 110 22.02 -1.61 0.02
N ASP A 111 23.10 -2.27 -0.33
CA ASP A 111 23.57 -3.54 0.24
C ASP A 111 24.80 -3.40 1.17
N THR A 112 25.31 -2.17 1.38
CA THR A 112 26.38 -1.85 2.34
C THR A 112 26.00 -0.64 3.19
N ILE A 113 26.69 -0.50 4.35
CA ILE A 113 26.44 0.61 5.28
C ILE A 113 26.78 1.97 4.64
N GLU A 114 27.84 2.05 3.86
CA GLU A 114 28.25 3.28 3.17
C GLU A 114 27.21 3.71 2.14
N LYS A 115 26.54 2.75 1.46
CA LYS A 115 25.44 3.05 0.56
C LYS A 115 24.19 3.52 1.33
N MET A 116 23.95 2.98 2.53
CA MET A 116 22.86 3.43 3.40
C MET A 116 23.10 4.86 3.88
N GLU A 117 24.29 5.19 4.35
CA GLU A 117 24.68 6.57 4.73
C GLU A 117 24.55 7.56 3.55
N ALA A 118 24.86 7.09 2.35
CA ALA A 118 24.75 7.88 1.12
C ALA A 118 23.30 7.93 0.59
N PHE A 119 22.38 7.11 1.10
CA PHE A 119 21.01 7.07 0.63
C PHE A 119 20.30 8.40 0.91
N ARG A 120 19.52 8.90 -0.04
CA ARG A 120 18.79 10.17 0.11
C ARG A 120 17.30 9.91 -0.14
N PHE A 121 16.51 10.43 0.78
CA PHE A 121 15.05 10.41 0.72
C PHE A 121 14.56 11.67 0.00
N ASP A 122 13.53 11.52 -0.82
CA ASP A 122 12.80 12.66 -1.36
C ASP A 122 11.94 13.31 -0.25
N ASP A 123 11.60 14.59 -0.42
CA ASP A 123 10.81 15.34 0.57
C ASP A 123 9.49 14.59 0.87
N PRO A 124 9.19 14.30 2.15
CA PRO A 124 7.93 13.65 2.53
C PRO A 124 6.69 14.47 2.16
N ARG A 125 6.84 15.78 1.92
CA ARG A 125 5.76 16.68 1.50
C ARG A 125 5.66 16.85 -0.01
N ASP A 126 6.45 16.15 -0.80
CA ASP A 126 6.41 16.24 -2.26
C ASP A 126 5.04 15.77 -2.80
N GLU A 127 4.36 16.65 -3.55
CA GLU A 127 3.02 16.38 -4.07
C GLU A 127 2.98 15.21 -5.06
N ARG A 128 4.10 14.85 -5.68
CA ARG A 128 4.20 13.67 -6.55
C ARG A 128 3.79 12.39 -5.82
N ARG A 129 3.93 12.31 -4.49
CA ARG A 129 3.45 11.17 -3.68
C ARG A 129 1.96 10.89 -3.82
N PHE A 130 1.19 11.90 -4.19
CA PHE A 130 -0.26 11.79 -4.38
C PHE A 130 -0.66 11.50 -5.83
N LEU A 131 0.28 11.63 -6.76
CA LEU A 131 0.08 11.54 -8.19
C LEU A 131 0.73 10.32 -8.82
N GLU A 132 1.84 9.86 -8.27
CA GLU A 132 2.62 8.74 -8.79
C GLU A 132 2.45 7.48 -7.93
N GLY A 133 2.48 6.32 -8.56
CA GLY A 133 2.46 5.04 -7.88
C GLY A 133 3.80 4.68 -7.27
N GLY A 134 3.77 3.85 -6.23
CA GLY A 134 4.95 3.34 -5.54
C GLY A 134 4.99 1.81 -5.50
N ASP A 135 5.95 1.26 -4.75
CA ASP A 135 6.17 -0.18 -4.52
C ASP A 135 4.87 -0.94 -4.13
N ASN A 136 4.03 -0.35 -3.30
CA ASN A 136 2.76 -0.93 -2.88
C ASN A 136 1.80 -1.29 -4.04
N GLN A 137 2.00 -0.76 -5.22
CA GLN A 137 1.21 -1.10 -6.41
C GLN A 137 1.58 -2.46 -7.03
N ILE A 138 2.74 -3.00 -6.68
CA ILE A 138 3.22 -4.29 -7.19
C ILE A 138 2.54 -5.47 -6.48
N GLY A 139 1.99 -5.26 -5.29
CA GLY A 139 1.39 -6.30 -4.46
C GLY A 139 0.05 -6.86 -4.94
N GLY A 140 -0.55 -6.31 -5.99
CA GLY A 140 -1.83 -6.78 -6.51
C GLY A 140 -1.78 -8.22 -7.04
N VAL A 141 -2.91 -8.92 -7.01
CA VAL A 141 -3.10 -10.22 -7.66
C VAL A 141 -3.84 -10.00 -8.96
N GLY A 142 -3.57 -10.82 -9.95
CA GLY A 142 -4.19 -10.79 -11.27
C GLY A 142 -3.23 -10.31 -12.33
N ASP A 143 -3.73 -9.79 -13.41
CA ASP A 143 -3.09 -9.56 -14.71
C ASP A 143 -1.93 -8.54 -14.69
N GLY A 144 -0.89 -8.84 -13.96
CA GLY A 144 0.28 -7.98 -13.84
C GLY A 144 0.22 -7.04 -12.63
N PHE A 145 1.14 -6.08 -12.60
CA PHE A 145 1.07 -5.01 -11.63
C PHE A 145 0.24 -3.84 -12.16
N ALA A 146 -0.32 -3.07 -11.24
CA ALA A 146 -1.29 -2.03 -11.58
C ALA A 146 -0.61 -0.79 -12.18
N ARG A 147 -0.34 -0.81 -13.49
CA ARG A 147 0.26 0.31 -14.24
C ARG A 147 -0.63 1.54 -14.32
N ASN A 148 -1.94 1.34 -14.28
CA ASN A 148 -2.95 2.36 -14.58
C ASN A 148 -3.86 2.63 -13.39
N LEU A 149 -3.37 2.50 -12.16
CA LEU A 149 -4.13 2.94 -11.00
C LEU A 149 -4.34 4.46 -11.08
N PRO A 150 -5.53 4.94 -10.76
CA PRO A 150 -5.74 6.37 -10.66
C PRO A 150 -4.81 6.97 -9.58
N PRO A 151 -4.38 8.22 -9.72
CA PRO A 151 -3.64 8.90 -8.68
C PRO A 151 -4.33 8.78 -7.33
N TRP A 152 -3.55 8.65 -6.25
CA TRP A 152 -4.09 8.50 -4.89
C TRP A 152 -5.12 9.59 -4.56
N ILE A 153 -4.85 10.84 -4.95
CA ILE A 153 -5.75 11.96 -4.72
C ILE A 153 -7.14 11.76 -5.38
N GLU A 154 -7.19 11.15 -6.55
CA GLU A 154 -8.44 10.86 -7.25
C GLU A 154 -9.20 9.69 -6.60
N SER A 155 -8.48 8.66 -6.17
CA SER A 155 -9.05 7.56 -5.38
C SER A 155 -9.71 8.07 -4.10
N VAL A 156 -9.02 8.95 -3.36
CA VAL A 156 -9.57 9.58 -2.15
C VAL A 156 -10.81 10.41 -2.46
N LYS A 157 -10.79 11.21 -3.53
CA LYS A 157 -11.96 12.01 -3.94
C LYS A 157 -13.17 11.13 -4.24
N THR A 158 -12.96 9.99 -4.89
CA THR A 158 -14.02 9.04 -5.26
C THR A 158 -14.61 8.33 -4.04
N LEU A 159 -13.78 7.95 -3.07
CA LEU A 159 -14.19 7.18 -1.89
C LEU A 159 -14.79 8.05 -0.78
N ARG A 160 -14.27 9.25 -0.59
CA ARG A 160 -14.60 10.17 0.51
C ARG A 160 -16.09 10.51 0.68
N PRO A 161 -16.94 10.56 -0.34
CA PRO A 161 -18.36 10.78 -0.14
C PRO A 161 -19.05 9.69 0.68
N ASP A 162 -18.63 8.44 0.54
CA ASP A 162 -19.30 7.26 1.08
C ASP A 162 -18.59 6.62 2.27
N PHE A 163 -17.27 6.87 2.39
CA PHE A 163 -16.42 6.29 3.42
C PHE A 163 -15.56 7.33 4.14
N PRO A 164 -15.31 7.18 5.44
CA PRO A 164 -14.10 7.63 6.08
C PRO A 164 -12.88 7.02 5.37
N VAL A 165 -11.93 7.84 4.94
CA VAL A 165 -10.72 7.39 4.25
C VAL A 165 -9.52 7.72 5.11
N TYR A 166 -8.69 6.70 5.37
CA TYR A 166 -7.45 6.82 6.12
C TYR A 166 -6.27 6.63 5.18
N GLY A 167 -5.23 7.46 5.35
CA GLY A 167 -3.94 7.26 4.71
C GLY A 167 -3.11 6.30 5.55
N SER A 168 -2.44 5.34 4.90
CA SER A 168 -1.42 4.51 5.54
C SER A 168 -0.06 5.18 5.42
N VAL A 169 0.78 4.97 6.41
CA VAL A 169 2.20 5.33 6.39
C VAL A 169 3.03 4.09 6.69
N CYS A 170 4.20 4.01 6.07
CA CYS A 170 5.16 2.95 6.33
C CYS A 170 5.91 3.26 7.63
N GLU A 171 6.02 2.30 8.52
CA GLU A 171 6.80 2.44 9.75
C GLU A 171 8.31 2.23 9.49
N GLY A 172 9.15 2.61 10.47
CA GLY A 172 10.60 2.67 10.28
C GLY A 172 11.22 1.33 9.87
N TYR A 173 10.85 0.23 10.51
CA TYR A 173 11.40 -1.10 10.19
C TYR A 173 10.97 -1.57 8.80
N GLU A 174 9.72 -1.37 8.42
CA GLU A 174 9.24 -1.74 7.09
C GLU A 174 9.93 -0.91 5.99
N MET A 175 10.16 0.38 6.22
CA MET A 175 10.94 1.23 5.34
C MET A 175 12.36 0.71 5.18
N LEU A 176 13.02 0.38 6.30
CA LEU A 176 14.39 -0.06 6.32
C LEU A 176 14.60 -1.38 5.55
N TRP A 177 13.82 -2.43 5.87
CA TRP A 177 14.04 -3.72 5.22
C TRP A 177 13.72 -3.70 3.71
N ARG A 178 12.85 -2.81 3.25
CA ARG A 178 12.59 -2.63 1.81
C ARG A 178 13.76 -1.97 1.09
N ILE A 179 14.60 -1.18 1.80
CA ILE A 179 15.79 -0.52 1.26
C ILE A 179 16.99 -1.49 1.24
N ILE A 180 17.23 -2.20 2.35
CA ILE A 180 18.47 -2.96 2.58
C ILE A 180 18.29 -4.47 2.66
N GLY A 181 17.06 -4.97 2.61
CA GLY A 181 16.72 -6.37 2.82
C GLY A 181 16.50 -6.71 4.30
N SER A 182 15.65 -7.69 4.58
CA SER A 182 15.29 -8.06 5.95
C SER A 182 16.46 -8.61 6.75
N GLN A 183 17.37 -9.36 6.12
CA GLN A 183 18.55 -9.89 6.80
C GLN A 183 19.48 -8.75 7.26
N ASN A 184 19.81 -7.83 6.36
CA ASN A 184 20.62 -6.66 6.70
C ASN A 184 19.91 -5.77 7.73
N ALA A 185 18.60 -5.55 7.60
CA ALA A 185 17.84 -4.74 8.55
C ALA A 185 18.00 -5.27 9.99
N LEU A 186 17.82 -6.57 10.20
CA LEU A 186 17.97 -7.19 11.52
C LEU A 186 19.43 -7.14 12.02
N LEU A 187 20.38 -7.39 11.14
CA LEU A 187 21.80 -7.42 11.51
C LEU A 187 22.33 -6.01 11.79
N TRP A 188 22.02 -5.04 10.95
CA TRP A 188 22.58 -3.70 11.03
C TRP A 188 22.00 -2.87 12.18
N ILE A 189 20.74 -3.09 12.56
CA ILE A 189 20.18 -2.49 13.80
C ILE A 189 21.04 -2.85 15.03
N ALA A 190 21.63 -4.05 15.04
CA ALA A 190 22.50 -4.49 16.14
C ALA A 190 23.94 -4.02 16.00
N LEU A 191 24.47 -3.95 14.77
CA LEU A 191 25.88 -3.64 14.50
C LEU A 191 26.16 -2.15 14.29
N TYR A 192 25.19 -1.41 13.77
CA TYR A 192 25.32 -0.01 13.35
C TYR A 192 24.14 0.84 13.84
N PRO A 193 23.86 0.84 15.17
CA PRO A 193 22.68 1.53 15.70
C PRO A 193 22.73 3.05 15.48
N ASP A 194 23.92 3.65 15.47
CA ASP A 194 24.08 5.09 15.30
C ASP A 194 23.88 5.54 13.85
N GLU A 195 24.20 4.68 12.88
CA GLU A 195 24.04 4.94 11.44
C GLU A 195 22.59 4.76 10.97
N LEU A 196 21.78 4.01 11.72
CA LEU A 196 20.38 3.70 11.36
C LEU A 196 19.35 4.46 12.22
N GLY A 197 19.78 5.14 13.28
CA GLY A 197 18.94 5.78 14.31
C GLY A 197 18.39 7.16 14.00
#